data_47e18e13b4b66797997ab614652b0874
#
_entry.id   47e18e13b4b66797997ab614652b0874
#
_cell.length_a   1.000
_cell.length_b   1.000
_cell.length_c   1.000
_cell.angle_alpha   90.00
_cell.angle_beta   90.00
_cell.angle_gamma   90.00
#
_symmetry.space_group_name_H-M   'P 1'
#
loop_
_entity.id
_entity.type
_entity.pdbx_description
1 polymer ?
#
loop_
_entity_poly.entity_id
_entity_poly.type
_entity_poly.pdbx_seq_one_letter_code
_entity_poly.pdbx_strand_id
1 'polypeptide(L)'
;FEEAVILTADGVGEWATTTVAVGKNETLEIKKEIHFPHSLGLLYSAFTYYTGFKVNSGEYKLMGLAPYGTPVYEDKVKQLFDLKEDGTFRLDQKYFNYATGLTMTNEKFNSLFGQKPRNPKNEKITQFHMDIASSIQKVTEEIMIKLSKSIREEYGIKNLCLAGGVA
;
A
#
# COMPACT_ATOMS: atom_id res chain seq x y z
N PHE A 1 -10.27 22.97 -10.70
CA PHE A 1 -10.75 23.38 -9.39
C PHE A 1 -10.05 24.66 -8.96
N GLU A 2 -10.75 25.57 -8.31
CA GLU A 2 -10.12 26.74 -7.67
C GLU A 2 -9.33 26.34 -6.42
N GLU A 3 -9.82 25.28 -5.73
CA GLU A 3 -9.12 24.65 -4.61
C GLU A 3 -9.34 23.13 -4.58
N ALA A 4 -8.33 22.38 -4.17
CA ALA A 4 -8.38 20.92 -3.98
C ALA A 4 -7.39 20.48 -2.89
N VAL A 5 -7.71 19.39 -2.21
CA VAL A 5 -6.70 18.61 -1.49
C VAL A 5 -6.06 17.64 -2.46
N ILE A 6 -4.76 17.51 -2.39
CA ILE A 6 -3.98 16.56 -3.18
C ILE A 6 -3.45 15.49 -2.22
N LEU A 7 -3.77 14.23 -2.51
CA LEU A 7 -3.20 13.09 -1.82
C LEU A 7 -2.34 12.31 -2.82
N THR A 8 -1.05 12.23 -2.54
CA THR A 8 -0.15 11.35 -3.29
C THR A 8 0.16 10.11 -2.46
N ALA A 9 0.18 8.94 -3.10
CA ALA A 9 0.60 7.69 -2.48
C ALA A 9 1.44 6.89 -3.48
N ASP A 10 2.68 6.62 -3.12
CA ASP A 10 3.67 6.03 -4.02
C ASP A 10 4.50 4.93 -3.31
N GLY A 11 5.45 4.33 -4.04
CA GLY A 11 6.43 3.39 -3.51
C GLY A 11 7.46 4.09 -2.63
N VAL A 12 8.38 4.83 -3.22
CA VAL A 12 9.46 5.52 -2.49
C VAL A 12 9.38 7.04 -2.66
N GLY A 13 9.01 7.55 -3.86
CA GLY A 13 9.16 8.96 -4.20
C GLY A 13 10.63 9.39 -4.07
N GLU A 14 10.88 10.65 -3.77
CA GLU A 14 12.21 11.13 -3.39
C GLU A 14 12.55 10.87 -1.91
N TRP A 15 11.56 10.71 -1.04
CA TRP A 15 11.64 10.33 0.36
C TRP A 15 10.25 10.23 1.00
N ALA A 16 9.36 11.17 0.66
CA ALA A 16 7.96 11.12 1.04
C ALA A 16 7.22 10.07 0.20
N THR A 17 6.60 9.11 0.86
CA THR A 17 5.86 7.99 0.26
C THR A 17 4.37 8.28 0.17
N THR A 18 3.90 9.20 1.03
CA THR A 18 2.53 9.72 1.02
C THR A 18 2.60 11.19 1.37
N THR A 19 1.95 12.05 0.57
CA THR A 19 1.94 13.49 0.80
C THR A 19 0.51 14.01 0.73
N VAL A 20 0.16 14.88 1.67
CA VAL A 20 -1.07 15.67 1.64
C VAL A 20 -0.68 17.12 1.37
N ALA A 21 -1.24 17.70 0.32
CA ALA A 21 -1.06 19.09 -0.03
C ALA A 21 -2.41 19.78 -0.25
N VAL A 22 -2.45 21.09 -0.10
CA VAL A 22 -3.59 21.94 -0.46
C VAL A 22 -3.19 22.83 -1.64
N GLY A 23 -3.90 22.68 -2.74
CA GLY A 23 -3.80 23.55 -3.89
C GLY A 23 -4.91 24.61 -3.88
N LYS A 24 -4.55 25.88 -4.07
CA LYS A 24 -5.50 26.99 -4.18
C LYS A 24 -5.01 28.00 -5.21
N ASN A 25 -5.81 28.22 -6.26
CA ASN A 25 -5.43 29.01 -7.42
C ASN A 25 -4.10 28.52 -8.02
N GLU A 26 -3.06 29.34 -7.99
CA GLU A 26 -1.72 29.01 -8.49
C GLU A 26 -0.73 28.57 -7.39
N THR A 27 -1.22 28.36 -6.16
CA THR A 27 -0.38 27.97 -5.02
C THR A 27 -0.59 26.52 -4.62
N LEU A 28 0.48 25.87 -4.19
CA LEU A 28 0.49 24.51 -3.63
C LEU A 28 1.24 24.55 -2.31
N GLU A 29 0.61 24.04 -1.25
CA GLU A 29 1.23 23.96 0.07
C GLU A 29 1.20 22.51 0.59
N ILE A 30 2.38 21.93 0.87
CA ILE A 30 2.49 20.61 1.50
C ILE A 30 2.12 20.75 2.97
N LYS A 31 1.23 19.89 3.43
CA LYS A 31 0.68 19.92 4.80
C LYS A 31 1.20 18.78 5.65
N LYS A 32 1.27 17.57 5.10
CA LYS A 32 1.64 16.34 5.81
C LYS A 32 2.40 15.39 4.90
N GLU A 33 3.27 14.59 5.50
CA GLU A 33 4.03 13.57 4.80
C GLU A 33 4.19 12.31 5.65
N ILE A 34 4.19 11.16 5.00
CA ILE A 34 4.71 9.90 5.52
C ILE A 34 5.98 9.60 4.72
N HIS A 35 7.05 9.26 5.43
CA HIS A 35 8.34 9.03 4.81
C HIS A 35 8.72 7.55 4.76
N PHE A 36 9.63 7.21 3.85
CA PHE A 36 10.32 5.93 3.83
C PHE A 36 10.86 5.59 5.25
N PRO A 37 10.77 4.34 5.74
CA PRO A 37 10.36 3.13 5.03
C PRO A 37 8.85 2.82 5.10
N HIS A 38 8.03 3.72 5.62
CA HIS A 38 6.59 3.54 5.76
C HIS A 38 5.90 3.94 4.45
N SER A 39 5.49 2.96 3.65
CA SER A 39 4.94 3.18 2.32
C SER A 39 3.84 2.17 2.00
N LEU A 40 2.69 2.66 1.57
CA LEU A 40 1.59 1.82 1.12
C LEU A 40 1.95 1.12 -0.21
N GLY A 41 2.66 1.81 -1.10
CA GLY A 41 3.17 1.24 -2.34
C GLY A 41 4.19 0.12 -2.10
N LEU A 42 5.13 0.30 -1.17
CA LEU A 42 6.08 -0.78 -0.81
C LEU A 42 5.39 -1.94 -0.09
N LEU A 43 4.37 -1.70 0.72
CA LEU A 43 3.55 -2.76 1.28
C LEU A 43 2.89 -3.58 0.15
N TYR A 44 2.27 -2.91 -0.81
CA TYR A 44 1.64 -3.57 -1.96
C TYR A 44 2.69 -4.32 -2.82
N SER A 45 3.86 -3.74 -3.05
CA SER A 45 4.97 -4.37 -3.75
C SER A 45 5.54 -5.59 -3.00
N ALA A 46 5.52 -5.61 -1.67
CA ALA A 46 5.89 -6.78 -0.89
C ALA A 46 4.96 -7.97 -1.17
N PHE A 47 3.65 -7.74 -1.29
CA PHE A 47 2.69 -8.77 -1.69
C PHE A 47 2.79 -9.14 -3.17
N THR A 48 3.14 -8.19 -4.04
CA THR A 48 3.49 -8.45 -5.45
C THR A 48 4.64 -9.45 -5.54
N TYR A 49 5.72 -9.19 -4.80
CA TYR A 49 6.85 -10.11 -4.68
C TYR A 49 6.44 -11.46 -4.11
N TYR A 50 5.67 -11.46 -3.01
CA TYR A 50 5.26 -12.67 -2.29
C TYR A 50 4.41 -13.61 -3.16
N THR A 51 3.55 -13.06 -4.00
CA THR A 51 2.76 -13.81 -4.98
C THR A 51 3.53 -14.19 -6.26
N GLY A 52 4.83 -13.86 -6.31
CA GLY A 52 5.75 -14.23 -7.39
C GLY A 52 5.62 -13.36 -8.64
N PHE A 53 5.05 -12.16 -8.54
CA PHE A 53 5.09 -11.17 -9.60
C PHE A 53 6.32 -10.27 -9.48
N LYS A 54 6.73 -9.68 -10.59
CA LYS A 54 7.89 -8.78 -10.62
C LYS A 54 7.51 -7.42 -10.05
N VAL A 55 8.21 -6.99 -9.00
CA VAL A 55 8.06 -5.66 -8.40
C VAL A 55 8.35 -4.55 -9.42
N ASN A 56 7.67 -3.42 -9.31
CA ASN A 56 7.69 -2.26 -10.22
C ASN A 56 7.09 -2.52 -11.62
N SER A 57 6.51 -3.69 -11.84
CA SER A 57 5.86 -3.99 -13.12
C SER A 57 4.79 -5.09 -13.01
N GLY A 58 4.48 -5.54 -11.81
CA GLY A 58 3.54 -6.63 -11.57
C GLY A 58 2.44 -6.31 -10.58
N GLU A 59 2.43 -5.11 -10.02
CA GLU A 59 1.43 -4.64 -9.08
C GLU A 59 0.03 -4.69 -9.69
N TYR A 60 -0.12 -4.30 -10.96
CA TYR A 60 -1.40 -4.41 -11.67
C TYR A 60 -1.87 -5.87 -11.88
N LYS A 61 -0.92 -6.84 -11.90
CA LYS A 61 -1.26 -8.27 -11.96
C LYS A 61 -1.81 -8.77 -10.64
N LEU A 62 -1.21 -8.29 -9.53
CA LEU A 62 -1.73 -8.57 -8.19
C LEU A 62 -3.14 -7.97 -8.03
N MET A 63 -3.33 -6.72 -8.45
CA MET A 63 -4.64 -6.07 -8.46
C MET A 63 -5.65 -6.86 -9.31
N GLY A 64 -5.25 -7.27 -10.52
CA GLY A 64 -6.11 -8.11 -11.40
C GLY A 64 -6.38 -9.51 -10.86
N LEU A 65 -5.56 -10.02 -9.92
CA LEU A 65 -5.76 -11.30 -9.25
C LEU A 65 -6.76 -11.21 -8.09
N ALA A 66 -6.86 -10.05 -7.43
CA ALA A 66 -7.67 -9.83 -6.24
C ALA A 66 -9.17 -10.24 -6.39
N PRO A 67 -9.86 -9.96 -7.50
CA PRO A 67 -11.26 -10.36 -7.69
C PRO A 67 -11.52 -11.87 -7.68
N TYR A 68 -10.49 -12.69 -7.87
CA TYR A 68 -10.61 -14.16 -7.86
C TYR A 68 -10.43 -14.78 -6.46
N GLY A 69 -10.10 -13.96 -5.45
CA GLY A 69 -9.91 -14.39 -4.06
C GLY A 69 -10.97 -13.88 -3.11
N THR A 70 -10.89 -14.36 -1.88
CA THR A 70 -11.64 -13.87 -0.74
C THR A 70 -10.68 -13.28 0.28
N PRO A 71 -10.95 -12.13 0.94
CA PRO A 71 -9.99 -11.43 1.80
C PRO A 71 -9.86 -12.08 3.20
N VAL A 72 -9.60 -13.40 3.24
CA VAL A 72 -9.53 -14.20 4.48
C VAL A 72 -8.26 -13.94 5.30
N TYR A 73 -7.28 -13.24 4.73
CA TYR A 73 -6.03 -12.88 5.40
C TYR A 73 -5.98 -11.40 5.85
N GLU A 74 -7.10 -10.69 5.81
CA GLU A 74 -7.16 -9.27 6.17
C GLU A 74 -6.56 -8.98 7.56
N ASP A 75 -6.92 -9.78 8.58
CA ASP A 75 -6.39 -9.62 9.93
C ASP A 75 -4.87 -9.89 10.03
N LYS A 76 -4.34 -10.77 9.18
CA LYS A 76 -2.89 -11.00 9.11
C LYS A 76 -2.17 -9.85 8.39
N VAL A 77 -2.76 -9.29 7.34
CA VAL A 77 -2.24 -8.10 6.67
C VAL A 77 -2.17 -6.93 7.65
N LYS A 78 -3.20 -6.74 8.48
CA LYS A 78 -3.25 -5.68 9.50
C LYS A 78 -2.22 -5.84 10.62
N GLN A 79 -1.63 -7.03 10.82
CA GLN A 79 -0.52 -7.22 11.76
C GLN A 79 0.83 -6.69 11.24
N LEU A 80 0.91 -6.32 9.96
CA LEU A 80 2.15 -5.80 9.36
C LEU A 80 2.38 -4.32 9.64
N PHE A 81 1.43 -3.62 10.24
CA PHE A 81 1.50 -2.18 10.47
C PHE A 81 0.59 -1.73 11.61
N ASP A 82 0.88 -0.55 12.15
CA ASP A 82 0.01 0.20 13.05
C ASP A 82 -0.78 1.21 12.20
N LEU A 83 -2.11 1.13 12.21
CA LEU A 83 -3.03 2.01 11.49
C LEU A 83 -3.79 2.88 12.48
N LYS A 84 -3.71 4.19 12.31
CA LYS A 84 -4.44 5.17 13.11
C LYS A 84 -5.85 5.40 12.55
N GLU A 85 -6.71 6.04 13.34
CA GLU A 85 -8.08 6.37 12.95
C GLU A 85 -8.13 7.31 11.74
N ASP A 86 -7.17 8.23 11.65
CA ASP A 86 -7.04 9.18 10.54
C ASP A 86 -6.48 8.57 9.25
N GLY A 87 -6.17 7.28 9.26
CA GLY A 87 -5.61 6.55 8.12
C GLY A 87 -4.08 6.62 8.03
N THR A 88 -3.40 7.39 8.89
CA THR A 88 -1.93 7.34 8.96
C THR A 88 -1.47 5.98 9.48
N PHE A 89 -0.33 5.52 9.00
CA PHE A 89 0.16 4.18 9.29
C PHE A 89 1.68 4.11 9.47
N ARG A 90 2.14 3.08 10.17
CA ARG A 90 3.55 2.73 10.28
C ARG A 90 3.74 1.25 10.05
N LEU A 91 4.54 0.87 9.04
CA LEU A 91 4.89 -0.52 8.77
C LEU A 91 5.82 -1.06 9.85
N ASP A 92 5.56 -2.29 10.31
CA ASP A 92 6.45 -3.01 11.22
C ASP A 92 7.59 -3.65 10.41
N GLN A 93 8.73 -2.98 10.41
CA GLN A 93 9.88 -3.34 9.58
C GLN A 93 10.45 -4.73 9.88
N LYS A 94 10.04 -5.38 10.99
CA LYS A 94 10.48 -6.75 11.30
C LYS A 94 10.04 -7.79 10.28
N TYR A 95 9.03 -7.49 9.42
CA TYR A 95 8.52 -8.37 8.38
C TYR A 95 9.13 -8.15 7.00
N PHE A 96 9.84 -7.04 6.81
CA PHE A 96 10.29 -6.57 5.51
C PHE A 96 11.81 -6.52 5.41
N ASN A 97 12.32 -6.72 4.19
CA ASN A 97 13.76 -6.64 3.88
C ASN A 97 14.10 -5.53 2.89
N TYR A 98 13.13 -4.86 2.31
CA TYR A 98 13.36 -3.90 1.22
C TYR A 98 14.24 -2.71 1.61
N ALA A 99 14.33 -2.37 2.90
CA ALA A 99 15.16 -1.27 3.36
C ALA A 99 16.66 -1.60 3.37
N THR A 100 17.05 -2.88 3.56
CA THR A 100 18.45 -3.28 3.77
C THR A 100 18.85 -4.55 3.05
N GLY A 101 17.91 -5.23 2.38
CA GLY A 101 18.15 -6.53 1.73
C GLY A 101 17.80 -6.55 0.24
N LEU A 102 17.93 -7.72 -0.36
CA LEU A 102 17.66 -7.98 -1.77
C LEU A 102 16.26 -8.59 -2.03
N THR A 103 15.47 -8.79 -0.98
CA THR A 103 14.10 -9.33 -1.05
C THR A 103 13.13 -8.33 -0.42
N MET A 104 11.85 -8.42 -0.78
CA MET A 104 10.84 -7.54 -0.20
C MET A 104 10.40 -8.00 1.19
N THR A 105 10.32 -9.32 1.40
CA THR A 105 9.82 -9.98 2.62
C THR A 105 10.87 -10.91 3.22
N ASN A 106 10.66 -11.35 4.47
CA ASN A 106 11.54 -12.25 5.18
C ASN A 106 10.80 -13.46 5.78
N GLU A 107 11.51 -14.30 6.55
CA GLU A 107 10.92 -15.51 7.16
C GLU A 107 9.81 -15.21 8.19
N LYS A 108 9.81 -14.05 8.84
CA LYS A 108 8.70 -13.67 9.74
C LYS A 108 7.42 -13.38 8.96
N PHE A 109 7.54 -12.77 7.79
CA PHE A 109 6.43 -12.59 6.86
C PHE A 109 5.91 -13.96 6.37
N ASN A 110 6.83 -14.84 5.95
CA ASN A 110 6.47 -16.19 5.49
C ASN A 110 5.74 -16.98 6.58
N SER A 111 6.23 -16.92 7.83
CA SER A 111 5.61 -17.60 8.99
C SER A 111 4.22 -17.04 9.31
N LEU A 112 4.02 -15.72 9.16
CA LEU A 112 2.71 -15.10 9.40
C LEU A 112 1.65 -15.64 8.43
N PHE A 113 1.99 -15.78 7.14
CA PHE A 113 1.05 -16.27 6.13
C PHE A 113 1.09 -17.79 5.94
N GLY A 114 2.11 -18.47 6.46
CA GLY A 114 2.23 -19.93 6.45
C GLY A 114 2.83 -20.53 5.18
N GLN A 115 3.33 -19.70 4.26
CA GLN A 115 3.97 -20.14 3.02
C GLN A 115 5.18 -19.26 2.69
N LYS A 116 6.06 -19.74 1.82
CA LYS A 116 7.16 -18.97 1.23
C LYS A 116 6.67 -18.18 0.01
N PRO A 117 7.41 -17.14 -0.43
CA PRO A 117 7.11 -16.47 -1.68
C PRO A 117 7.05 -17.46 -2.85
N ARG A 118 6.03 -17.32 -3.70
CA ARG A 118 5.85 -18.18 -4.88
C ARG A 118 7.01 -18.05 -5.85
N ASN A 119 7.54 -19.18 -6.30
CA ASN A 119 8.49 -19.21 -7.41
C ASN A 119 7.73 -19.34 -8.75
N PRO A 120 7.68 -18.27 -9.58
CA PRO A 120 6.88 -18.28 -10.80
C PRO A 120 7.40 -19.23 -11.89
N LYS A 121 8.63 -19.76 -11.77
CA LYS A 121 9.21 -20.67 -12.75
C LYS A 121 8.63 -22.09 -12.67
N ASN A 122 8.26 -22.52 -11.47
CA ASN A 122 7.85 -23.91 -11.18
C ASN A 122 6.60 -24.05 -10.33
N GLU A 123 6.00 -22.93 -9.89
CA GLU A 123 4.79 -22.94 -9.06
C GLU A 123 3.64 -22.18 -9.75
N LYS A 124 2.45 -22.78 -9.76
CA LYS A 124 1.23 -22.13 -10.25
C LYS A 124 0.63 -21.21 -9.21
N ILE A 125 -0.15 -20.25 -9.66
CA ILE A 125 -1.05 -19.48 -8.80
C ILE A 125 -2.13 -20.42 -8.26
N THR A 126 -2.40 -20.35 -6.97
CA THR A 126 -3.43 -21.14 -6.27
C THR A 126 -4.44 -20.23 -5.59
N GLN A 127 -5.49 -20.79 -5.00
CA GLN A 127 -6.48 -20.03 -4.24
C GLN A 127 -5.83 -19.20 -3.13
N PHE A 128 -4.80 -19.73 -2.45
CA PHE A 128 -4.03 -18.97 -1.46
C PHE A 128 -3.52 -17.63 -2.00
N HIS A 129 -2.93 -17.61 -3.20
CA HIS A 129 -2.39 -16.39 -3.80
C HIS A 129 -3.50 -15.41 -4.21
N MET A 130 -4.66 -15.92 -4.63
CA MET A 130 -5.85 -15.12 -4.94
C MET A 130 -6.40 -14.46 -3.66
N ASP A 131 -6.49 -15.22 -2.57
CA ASP A 131 -6.97 -14.74 -1.28
C ASP A 131 -6.00 -13.73 -0.64
N ILE A 132 -4.70 -13.92 -0.80
CA ILE A 132 -3.66 -12.94 -0.43
C ILE A 132 -3.85 -11.65 -1.23
N ALA A 133 -4.04 -11.75 -2.55
CA ALA A 133 -4.25 -10.58 -3.41
C ALA A 133 -5.52 -9.81 -3.01
N SER A 134 -6.62 -10.53 -2.77
CA SER A 134 -7.88 -9.93 -2.30
C SER A 134 -7.73 -9.24 -0.95
N SER A 135 -6.96 -9.85 -0.03
CA SER A 135 -6.75 -9.31 1.31
C SER A 135 -5.94 -8.02 1.31
N ILE A 136 -4.83 -7.96 0.57
CA ILE A 136 -4.04 -6.73 0.48
C ILE A 136 -4.80 -5.64 -0.28
N GLN A 137 -5.54 -5.97 -1.33
CA GLN A 137 -6.37 -5.02 -2.06
C GLN A 137 -7.37 -4.35 -1.13
N LYS A 138 -8.13 -5.14 -0.37
CA LYS A 138 -9.12 -4.63 0.58
C LYS A 138 -8.50 -3.73 1.64
N VAL A 139 -7.35 -4.10 2.20
CA VAL A 139 -6.65 -3.29 3.20
C VAL A 139 -6.12 -1.99 2.60
N THR A 140 -5.60 -2.03 1.38
CA THR A 140 -5.14 -0.82 0.66
C THR A 140 -6.30 0.16 0.46
N GLU A 141 -7.45 -0.32 0.02
CA GLU A 141 -8.67 0.48 -0.15
C GLU A 141 -9.13 1.09 1.19
N GLU A 142 -9.11 0.31 2.28
CA GLU A 142 -9.47 0.81 3.62
C GLU A 142 -8.57 1.98 4.05
N ILE A 143 -7.24 1.84 3.87
CA ILE A 143 -6.28 2.90 4.22
C ILE A 143 -6.52 4.16 3.38
N MET A 144 -6.66 4.01 2.06
CA MET A 144 -6.89 5.15 1.16
C MET A 144 -8.22 5.86 1.46
N ILE A 145 -9.27 5.11 1.78
CA ILE A 145 -10.56 5.68 2.17
C ILE A 145 -10.46 6.43 3.51
N LYS A 146 -9.77 5.88 4.51
CA LYS A 146 -9.56 6.55 5.80
C LYS A 146 -8.78 7.85 5.64
N LEU A 147 -7.64 7.81 4.91
CA LEU A 147 -6.87 9.01 4.60
C LEU A 147 -7.73 10.07 3.90
N SER A 148 -8.47 9.68 2.85
CA SER A 148 -9.32 10.60 2.09
C SER A 148 -10.43 11.23 2.93
N LYS A 149 -11.05 10.47 3.84
CA LYS A 149 -12.07 10.99 4.76
C LYS A 149 -11.47 11.96 5.77
N SER A 150 -10.36 11.58 6.40
CA SER A 150 -9.69 12.39 7.41
C SER A 150 -9.23 13.74 6.84
N ILE A 151 -8.58 13.76 5.67
CA ILE A 151 -8.15 15.01 5.04
C ILE A 151 -9.33 15.88 4.59
N ARG A 152 -10.44 15.28 4.14
CA ARG A 152 -11.67 16.02 3.85
C ARG A 152 -12.25 16.70 5.09
N GLU A 153 -12.29 15.98 6.21
CA GLU A 153 -12.79 16.51 7.49
C GLU A 153 -11.89 17.62 8.01
N GLU A 154 -10.55 17.44 7.92
CA GLU A 154 -9.57 18.39 8.44
C GLU A 154 -9.53 19.70 7.64
N TYR A 155 -9.56 19.62 6.31
CA TYR A 155 -9.43 20.82 5.45
C TYR A 155 -10.75 21.38 4.97
N GLY A 156 -11.87 20.67 5.10
CA GLY A 156 -13.18 21.13 4.65
C GLY A 156 -13.33 21.27 3.13
N ILE A 157 -12.33 20.84 2.35
CA ILE A 157 -12.30 20.95 0.89
C ILE A 157 -12.96 19.71 0.27
N LYS A 158 -13.88 19.92 -0.68
CA LYS A 158 -14.65 18.82 -1.31
C LYS A 158 -13.92 18.16 -2.47
N ASN A 159 -13.00 18.87 -3.11
CA ASN A 159 -12.26 18.37 -4.29
C ASN A 159 -11.01 17.62 -3.83
N LEU A 160 -10.84 16.41 -4.31
CA LEU A 160 -9.69 15.57 -4.07
C LEU A 160 -9.00 15.25 -5.39
N CYS A 161 -7.68 15.47 -5.45
CA CYS A 161 -6.81 14.98 -6.51
C CYS A 161 -5.98 13.83 -5.96
N LEU A 162 -5.92 12.72 -6.69
CA LEU A 162 -5.09 11.56 -6.35
C LEU A 162 -3.95 11.45 -7.35
N ALA A 163 -2.75 11.09 -6.87
CA ALA A 163 -1.58 10.83 -7.71
C ALA A 163 -0.63 9.81 -7.03
N GLY A 164 0.31 9.27 -7.83
CA GLY A 164 1.24 8.23 -7.40
C GLY A 164 0.80 6.83 -7.80
N GLY A 165 1.68 5.86 -7.64
CA GLY A 165 1.46 4.48 -8.12
C GLY A 165 0.38 3.71 -7.37
N VAL A 166 -0.10 4.19 -6.23
CA VAL A 166 -1.19 3.57 -5.44
C VAL A 166 -2.55 4.21 -5.76
N ALA A 167 -2.57 5.39 -6.37
CA ALA A 167 -3.77 6.17 -6.65
C ALA A 167 -4.60 5.62 -7.83
#